data_8010402ba37f7e4a176dd6a6cf779cdc
#
_entry.id   8010402ba37f7e4a176dd6a6cf779cdc
#
_cell.length_a   1.000
_cell.length_b   1.000
_cell.length_c   1.000
_cell.angle_alpha   90.00
_cell.angle_beta   90.00
_cell.angle_gamma   90.00
#
_symmetry.space_group_name_H-M   'P 1'
#
loop_
_entity.id
_entity.type
_entity.pdbx_description
1 polymer ?
#
loop_
_entity_poly.entity_id
_entity_poly.type
_entity_poly.pdbx_seq_one_letter_code
_entity_poly.pdbx_strand_id
1 'polypeptide(L)'
;MQKLRGYLALGIFIMGIVSLLCLLLPLIEITDDALLLTVFAVPPLICGLFIALALHMLLYTLLLVLYGCRIQLVALYFLHIRRKTVGWRVQYLPAAERKVGILLAAVPWEQETGDLQQRAQIVLYYVQSVLAILFYALAVNLYGTASAIACLVLAWGYAFLSIIMPPSEIRKVFQPEKRRKMWQMQCLLAENLTDR
;
A
#
# COMPACT_ATOMS: atom_id res chain seq x y z
N MET A 1 23.27 4.84 3.21
CA MET A 1 21.96 4.37 3.69
C MET A 1 21.00 3.95 2.57
N GLN A 2 20.90 4.68 1.46
CA GLN A 2 19.95 4.35 0.36
C GLN A 2 20.27 3.01 -0.34
N LYS A 3 21.56 2.72 -0.60
CA LYS A 3 21.99 1.42 -1.17
C LYS A 3 21.66 0.23 -0.25
N LEU A 4 21.88 0.39 1.07
CA LEU A 4 21.55 -0.66 2.05
C LEU A 4 20.06 -1.01 2.06
N ARG A 5 19.18 -0.01 1.91
CA ARG A 5 17.73 -0.23 1.81
C ARG A 5 17.35 -0.96 0.52
N GLY A 6 18.00 -0.64 -0.59
CA GLY A 6 17.81 -1.38 -1.84
C GLY A 6 18.14 -2.87 -1.69
N TYR A 7 19.26 -3.19 -1.02
CA TYR A 7 19.62 -4.58 -0.74
C TYR A 7 18.66 -5.26 0.24
N LEU A 8 18.18 -4.54 1.27
CA LEU A 8 17.17 -5.07 2.19
C LEU A 8 15.84 -5.33 1.49
N ALA A 9 15.39 -4.41 0.64
CA ALA A 9 14.16 -4.59 -0.14
C ALA A 9 14.28 -5.78 -1.11
N LEU A 10 15.43 -5.91 -1.78
CA LEU A 10 15.72 -7.06 -2.65
C LEU A 10 15.78 -8.36 -1.83
N GLY A 11 16.43 -8.36 -0.67
CA GLY A 11 16.50 -9.53 0.22
C GLY A 11 15.11 -9.99 0.66
N ILE A 12 14.22 -9.06 1.05
CA ILE A 12 12.84 -9.40 1.42
C ILE A 12 12.05 -9.89 0.22
N PHE A 13 12.27 -9.32 -0.97
CA PHE A 13 11.63 -9.81 -2.18
C PHE A 13 12.02 -11.26 -2.47
N ILE A 14 13.31 -11.57 -2.40
CA ILE A 14 13.82 -12.94 -2.58
C ILE A 14 13.26 -13.87 -1.48
N MET A 15 13.29 -13.45 -0.22
CA MET A 15 12.71 -14.22 0.90
C MET A 15 11.21 -14.47 0.71
N GLY A 16 10.46 -13.49 0.20
CA GLY A 16 9.05 -13.64 -0.14
C GLY A 16 8.82 -14.71 -1.21
N ILE A 17 9.62 -14.71 -2.27
CA ILE A 17 9.56 -15.71 -3.33
C ILE A 17 9.90 -17.10 -2.76
N VAL A 18 10.99 -17.24 -2.04
CA VAL A 18 11.41 -18.54 -1.45
C VAL A 18 10.34 -19.06 -0.50
N SER A 19 9.80 -18.22 0.38
CA SER A 19 8.75 -18.65 1.33
C SER A 19 7.47 -19.05 0.62
N LEU A 20 7.10 -18.35 -0.45
CA LEU A 20 5.92 -18.68 -1.25
C LEU A 20 6.14 -19.99 -2.02
N LEU A 21 7.32 -20.20 -2.57
CA LEU A 21 7.69 -21.46 -3.21
C LEU A 21 7.61 -22.63 -2.22
N CYS A 22 8.15 -22.48 -1.01
CA CYS A 22 8.07 -23.49 0.04
C CYS A 22 6.62 -23.83 0.44
N LEU A 23 5.71 -22.86 0.39
CA LEU A 23 4.28 -23.08 0.66
C LEU A 23 3.53 -23.71 -0.52
N LEU A 24 3.94 -23.41 -1.74
CA LEU A 24 3.34 -23.98 -2.95
C LEU A 24 3.78 -25.41 -3.21
N LEU A 25 5.01 -25.77 -2.83
CA LEU A 25 5.58 -27.09 -3.00
C LEU A 25 4.66 -28.26 -2.57
N PRO A 26 4.06 -28.24 -1.37
CA PRO A 26 3.15 -29.31 -0.95
C PRO A 26 1.77 -29.27 -1.59
N LEU A 27 1.39 -28.16 -2.26
CA LEU A 27 0.07 -27.98 -2.89
C LEU A 27 0.07 -28.35 -4.38
N ILE A 28 1.24 -28.45 -4.96
CA ILE A 28 1.42 -28.81 -6.38
C ILE A 28 2.23 -30.11 -6.38
N GLU A 29 1.66 -31.23 -6.82
CA GLU A 29 2.40 -32.44 -7.16
C GLU A 29 3.31 -32.12 -8.34
N ILE A 30 4.61 -31.90 -8.09
CA ILE A 30 5.40 -31.07 -8.95
C ILE A 30 6.25 -31.84 -9.94
N THR A 31 6.14 -31.35 -11.15
CA THR A 31 7.15 -31.37 -12.20
C THR A 31 8.45 -30.68 -11.74
N ASP A 32 9.61 -31.26 -12.03
CA ASP A 32 10.98 -30.82 -11.66
C ASP A 32 11.40 -29.41 -12.20
N ASP A 33 10.47 -28.59 -12.62
CA ASP A 33 10.74 -27.35 -13.34
C ASP A 33 10.70 -26.13 -12.39
N ALA A 34 11.87 -25.82 -11.79
CA ALA A 34 12.06 -24.67 -10.90
C ALA A 34 11.65 -23.32 -11.56
N LEU A 35 11.74 -23.24 -12.89
CA LEU A 35 11.37 -22.06 -13.67
C LEU A 35 9.84 -21.88 -13.66
N LEU A 36 9.10 -22.96 -13.81
CA LEU A 36 7.63 -22.96 -13.78
C LEU A 36 7.11 -22.50 -12.41
N LEU A 37 7.73 -22.98 -11.33
CA LEU A 37 7.44 -22.56 -9.95
C LEU A 37 7.63 -21.06 -9.75
N THR A 38 8.72 -20.49 -10.27
CA THR A 38 9.00 -19.06 -10.17
C THR A 38 7.95 -18.24 -10.90
N VAL A 39 7.53 -18.69 -12.09
CA VAL A 39 6.46 -18.04 -12.87
C VAL A 39 5.13 -18.03 -12.11
N PHE A 40 4.80 -19.09 -11.38
CA PHE A 40 3.57 -19.14 -10.58
C PHE A 40 3.65 -18.36 -9.25
N ALA A 41 4.84 -18.13 -8.71
CA ALA A 41 5.01 -17.39 -7.44
C ALA A 41 4.95 -15.86 -7.61
N VAL A 42 5.45 -15.33 -8.72
CA VAL A 42 5.54 -13.86 -8.95
C VAL A 42 4.16 -13.17 -9.03
N PRO A 43 3.17 -13.65 -9.79
CA PRO A 43 1.87 -13.00 -9.86
C PRO A 43 1.16 -12.83 -8.51
N PRO A 44 1.06 -13.85 -7.62
CA PRO A 44 0.48 -13.67 -6.29
C PRO A 44 1.19 -12.61 -5.46
N LEU A 45 2.53 -12.53 -5.50
CA LEU A 45 3.29 -11.52 -4.78
C LEU A 45 2.98 -10.10 -5.28
N ILE A 46 2.90 -9.92 -6.59
CA ILE A 46 2.52 -8.64 -7.19
C ILE A 46 1.09 -8.28 -6.79
N CYS A 47 0.14 -9.19 -6.91
CA CYS A 47 -1.25 -8.98 -6.48
C CYS A 47 -1.33 -8.63 -4.99
N GLY A 48 -0.56 -9.33 -4.14
CA GLY A 48 -0.49 -9.06 -2.72
C GLY A 48 0.07 -7.68 -2.39
N LEU A 49 1.07 -7.21 -3.12
CA LEU A 49 1.57 -5.86 -2.98
C LEU A 49 0.49 -4.82 -3.32
N PHE A 50 -0.26 -5.02 -4.41
CA PHE A 50 -1.36 -4.13 -4.77
C PHE A 50 -2.47 -4.12 -3.70
N ILE A 51 -2.82 -5.29 -3.15
CA ILE A 51 -3.80 -5.41 -2.06
C ILE A 51 -3.27 -4.72 -0.80
N ALA A 52 -2.01 -4.95 -0.42
CA ALA A 52 -1.39 -4.31 0.74
C ALA A 52 -1.35 -2.78 0.60
N LEU A 53 -1.06 -2.27 -0.60
CA LEU A 53 -1.10 -0.83 -0.91
C LEU A 53 -2.52 -0.27 -0.79
N ALA A 54 -3.53 -0.97 -1.29
CA ALA A 54 -4.93 -0.54 -1.15
C ALA A 54 -5.36 -0.51 0.32
N LEU A 55 -5.06 -1.55 1.08
CA LEU A 55 -5.32 -1.62 2.52
C LEU A 55 -4.54 -0.54 3.29
N HIS A 56 -3.29 -0.27 2.92
CA HIS A 56 -2.51 0.85 3.47
C HIS A 56 -3.25 2.18 3.30
N MET A 57 -3.77 2.45 2.11
CA MET A 57 -4.50 3.69 1.86
C MET A 57 -5.82 3.77 2.63
N LEU A 58 -6.53 2.66 2.79
CA LEU A 58 -7.75 2.60 3.59
C LEU A 58 -7.45 2.85 5.08
N LEU A 59 -6.42 2.19 5.63
CA LEU A 59 -5.97 2.41 7.01
C LEU A 59 -5.48 3.85 7.23
N TYR A 60 -4.73 4.40 6.27
CA TYR A 60 -4.29 5.79 6.31
C TYR A 60 -5.48 6.76 6.34
N THR A 61 -6.47 6.54 5.48
CA THR A 61 -7.70 7.33 5.43
C THR A 61 -8.46 7.24 6.75
N LEU A 62 -8.58 6.02 7.30
CA LEU A 62 -9.21 5.80 8.60
C LEU A 62 -8.50 6.58 9.72
N LEU A 63 -7.17 6.52 9.78
CA LEU A 63 -6.38 7.26 10.76
C LEU A 63 -6.56 8.77 10.62
N LEU A 64 -6.58 9.30 9.39
CA LEU A 64 -6.86 10.71 9.16
C LEU A 64 -8.24 11.11 9.69
N VAL A 65 -9.27 10.30 9.44
CA VAL A 65 -10.62 10.55 9.96
C VAL A 65 -10.64 10.49 11.50
N LEU A 66 -9.95 9.53 12.11
CA LEU A 66 -9.83 9.42 13.57
C LEU A 66 -9.11 10.63 14.18
N TYR A 67 -8.18 11.23 13.47
CA TYR A 67 -7.53 12.50 13.88
C TYR A 67 -8.37 13.74 13.58
N GLY A 68 -9.62 13.57 13.12
CA GLY A 68 -10.54 14.68 12.85
C GLY A 68 -10.35 15.35 11.48
N CYS A 69 -9.49 14.79 10.60
CA CYS A 69 -9.32 15.35 9.26
C CYS A 69 -10.55 15.07 8.40
N ARG A 70 -11.05 16.11 7.74
CA ARG A 70 -12.10 15.96 6.72
C ARG A 70 -11.48 15.51 5.41
N ILE A 71 -11.90 14.35 4.89
CA ILE A 71 -11.39 13.81 3.62
C ILE A 71 -12.30 14.28 2.48
N GLN A 72 -11.68 14.83 1.44
CA GLN A 72 -12.34 15.26 0.22
C GLN A 72 -12.42 14.15 -0.82
N LEU A 73 -11.31 13.40 -0.97
CA LEU A 73 -11.14 12.39 -2.00
C LEU A 73 -10.29 11.24 -1.48
N VAL A 74 -10.70 10.01 -1.79
CA VAL A 74 -9.87 8.81 -1.68
C VAL A 74 -9.75 8.20 -3.07
N ALA A 75 -8.54 8.10 -3.59
CA ALA A 75 -8.24 7.43 -4.85
C ALA A 75 -7.60 6.07 -4.57
N LEU A 76 -8.21 5.01 -5.09
CA LEU A 76 -7.73 3.64 -5.03
C LEU A 76 -7.68 3.11 -6.47
N TYR A 77 -6.51 3.23 -7.10
CA TYR A 77 -6.29 2.88 -8.52
C TYR A 77 -7.30 3.56 -9.46
N PHE A 78 -8.26 2.80 -9.98
CA PHE A 78 -9.32 3.27 -10.88
C PHE A 78 -10.59 3.68 -10.12
N LEU A 79 -10.66 3.44 -8.81
CA LEU A 79 -11.82 3.75 -7.97
C LEU A 79 -11.56 5.05 -7.22
N HIS A 80 -12.44 6.03 -7.43
CA HIS A 80 -12.38 7.32 -6.77
C HIS A 80 -13.62 7.54 -5.91
N ILE A 81 -13.40 7.73 -4.63
CA ILE A 81 -14.46 7.97 -3.65
C ILE A 81 -14.35 9.44 -3.25
N ARG A 82 -15.32 10.23 -3.66
CA ARG A 82 -15.32 11.68 -3.45
C ARG A 82 -16.50 12.11 -2.60
N ARG A 83 -16.25 13.06 -1.69
CA ARG A 83 -17.28 13.74 -0.94
C ARG A 83 -17.87 14.88 -1.77
N LYS A 84 -19.19 14.86 -2.01
CA LYS A 84 -19.98 15.97 -2.55
C LYS A 84 -20.83 16.62 -1.45
N THR A 85 -21.49 17.72 -1.78
CA THR A 85 -22.41 18.45 -0.85
C THR A 85 -23.50 17.55 -0.28
N VAL A 86 -23.95 16.54 -1.04
CA VAL A 86 -25.07 15.63 -0.70
C VAL A 86 -24.58 14.21 -0.38
N GLY A 87 -23.31 14.02 0.03
CA GLY A 87 -22.82 12.70 0.44
C GLY A 87 -21.57 12.21 -0.32
N TRP A 88 -21.31 10.92 -0.24
CA TRP A 88 -20.19 10.30 -0.92
C TRP A 88 -20.59 9.80 -2.30
N ARG A 89 -19.74 10.03 -3.30
CA ARG A 89 -19.91 9.50 -4.65
C ARG A 89 -18.71 8.65 -5.03
N VAL A 90 -18.99 7.46 -5.54
CA VAL A 90 -17.98 6.54 -6.08
C VAL A 90 -17.96 6.72 -7.59
N GLN A 91 -16.78 6.93 -8.16
CA GLN A 91 -16.58 7.08 -9.61
C GLN A 91 -15.49 6.12 -10.07
N TYR A 92 -15.73 5.48 -11.20
CA TYR A 92 -14.72 4.72 -11.92
C TYR A 92 -14.05 5.64 -12.94
N LEU A 93 -12.71 5.76 -12.85
CA LEU A 93 -11.92 6.57 -13.77
C LEU A 93 -10.85 5.71 -14.44
N PRO A 94 -11.06 5.30 -15.70
CA PRO A 94 -10.09 4.51 -16.45
C PRO A 94 -8.77 5.28 -16.64
N ALA A 95 -7.67 4.54 -16.82
CA ALA A 95 -6.32 5.12 -16.91
C ALA A 95 -6.18 6.18 -18.02
N ALA A 96 -6.86 5.97 -19.16
CA ALA A 96 -6.83 6.88 -20.30
C ALA A 96 -7.46 8.28 -20.01
N GLU A 97 -8.31 8.37 -18.99
CA GLU A 97 -8.99 9.61 -18.65
C GLU A 97 -8.32 10.36 -17.49
N ARG A 98 -7.24 9.83 -16.93
CA ARG A 98 -6.53 10.44 -15.82
C ARG A 98 -5.54 11.48 -16.35
N LYS A 99 -5.72 12.71 -15.93
CA LYS A 99 -4.73 13.79 -16.16
C LYS A 99 -3.53 13.70 -15.21
N VAL A 100 -3.66 12.98 -14.11
CA VAL A 100 -2.63 12.83 -13.08
C VAL A 100 -2.35 11.34 -12.88
N GLY A 101 -1.08 10.94 -12.95
CA GLY A 101 -0.62 9.55 -12.81
C GLY A 101 -0.67 8.98 -11.39
N ILE A 102 -1.37 9.64 -10.45
CA ILE A 102 -1.48 9.19 -9.06
C ILE A 102 -2.54 8.10 -8.98
N LEU A 103 -2.10 6.91 -8.56
CA LEU A 103 -2.96 5.73 -8.44
C LEU A 103 -3.60 5.58 -7.05
N LEU A 104 -2.95 6.15 -6.03
CA LEU A 104 -3.35 6.01 -4.63
C LEU A 104 -3.17 7.36 -3.93
N ALA A 105 -4.24 7.91 -3.39
CA ALA A 105 -4.20 9.15 -2.63
C ALA A 105 -5.38 9.27 -1.67
N ALA A 106 -5.16 9.90 -0.51
CA ALA A 106 -6.21 10.43 0.35
C ALA A 106 -5.99 11.93 0.46
N VAL A 107 -6.94 12.71 -0.04
CA VAL A 107 -6.84 14.17 -0.09
C VAL A 107 -7.69 14.77 1.03
N PRO A 108 -7.08 15.43 2.03
CA PRO A 108 -7.82 16.16 3.05
C PRO A 108 -8.39 17.45 2.47
N TRP A 109 -9.43 17.99 3.14
CA TRP A 109 -10.08 19.24 2.74
C TRP A 109 -9.24 20.48 3.07
N GLU A 110 -8.45 20.41 4.14
CA GLU A 110 -7.71 21.56 4.69
C GLU A 110 -6.19 21.40 4.50
N GLN A 111 -5.52 22.51 4.18
CA GLN A 111 -4.07 22.52 3.95
C GLN A 111 -3.27 22.32 5.24
N GLU A 112 -3.81 22.74 6.38
CA GLU A 112 -3.10 22.73 7.69
C GLU A 112 -2.96 21.35 8.33
N THR A 113 -3.47 20.29 7.67
CA THR A 113 -3.45 18.92 8.20
C THR A 113 -2.11 18.19 8.03
N GLY A 114 -1.07 18.88 7.55
CA GLY A 114 0.23 18.24 7.25
C GLY A 114 0.87 17.55 8.45
N ASP A 115 0.73 18.08 9.66
CA ASP A 115 1.28 17.44 10.87
C ASP A 115 0.47 16.21 11.28
N LEU A 116 -0.85 16.25 11.10
CA LEU A 116 -1.73 15.11 11.32
C LEU A 116 -1.46 14.01 10.29
N GLN A 117 -1.26 14.38 9.04
CA GLN A 117 -0.87 13.45 7.98
C GLN A 117 0.46 12.76 8.30
N GLN A 118 1.46 13.51 8.77
CA GLN A 118 2.75 12.95 9.18
C GLN A 118 2.58 11.97 10.35
N ARG A 119 1.83 12.34 11.38
CA ARG A 119 1.54 11.47 12.54
C ARG A 119 0.81 10.20 12.08
N ALA A 120 -0.22 10.32 11.25
CA ALA A 120 -0.95 9.19 10.70
C ALA A 120 -0.03 8.22 9.95
N GLN A 121 0.88 8.74 9.11
CA GLN A 121 1.85 7.91 8.39
C GLN A 121 2.84 7.20 9.31
N ILE A 122 3.29 7.86 10.38
CA ILE A 122 4.20 7.24 11.36
C ILE A 122 3.49 6.12 12.12
N VAL A 123 2.25 6.36 12.58
CA VAL A 123 1.44 5.33 13.26
C VAL A 123 1.18 4.16 12.31
N LEU A 124 0.82 4.46 11.07
CA LEU A 124 0.58 3.45 10.06
C LEU A 124 1.81 2.57 9.78
N TYR A 125 3.01 3.14 9.80
CA TYR A 125 4.26 2.39 9.69
C TYR A 125 4.37 1.31 10.79
N TYR A 126 4.08 1.67 12.05
CA TYR A 126 4.12 0.69 13.15
C TYR A 126 3.02 -0.35 13.02
N VAL A 127 1.81 0.08 12.67
CA VAL A 127 0.68 -0.84 12.42
C VAL A 127 1.01 -1.84 11.32
N GLN A 128 1.61 -1.40 10.22
CA GLN A 128 2.03 -2.28 9.13
C GLN A 128 3.09 -3.29 9.56
N SER A 129 4.06 -2.87 10.37
CA SER A 129 5.09 -3.76 10.89
C SER A 129 4.47 -4.86 11.77
N VAL A 130 3.51 -4.50 12.61
CA VAL A 130 2.75 -5.47 13.43
C VAL A 130 1.92 -6.40 12.56
N LEU A 131 1.22 -5.87 11.55
CA LEU A 131 0.42 -6.67 10.61
C LEU A 131 1.29 -7.65 9.82
N ALA A 132 2.50 -7.23 9.39
CA ALA A 132 3.44 -8.13 8.72
C ALA A 132 3.80 -9.34 9.59
N ILE A 133 4.12 -9.10 10.87
CA ILE A 133 4.45 -10.17 11.83
C ILE A 133 3.23 -11.06 12.08
N LEU A 134 2.05 -10.46 12.28
CA LEU A 134 0.80 -11.18 12.54
C LEU A 134 0.43 -12.10 11.36
N PHE A 135 0.42 -11.58 10.14
CA PHE A 135 0.11 -12.37 8.95
C PHE A 135 1.15 -13.46 8.69
N TYR A 136 2.43 -13.20 8.98
CA TYR A 136 3.46 -14.23 8.90
C TYR A 136 3.21 -15.36 9.92
N ALA A 137 2.91 -15.03 11.17
CA ALA A 137 2.57 -16.01 12.20
C ALA A 137 1.33 -16.83 11.80
N LEU A 138 0.29 -16.18 11.25
CA LEU A 138 -0.89 -16.86 10.73
C LEU A 138 -0.55 -17.79 9.56
N ALA A 139 0.32 -17.37 8.63
CA ALA A 139 0.75 -18.20 7.52
C ALA A 139 1.45 -19.49 8.00
N VAL A 140 2.30 -19.37 9.03
CA VAL A 140 2.97 -20.54 9.65
C VAL A 140 1.96 -21.48 10.32
N ASN A 141 0.97 -20.94 11.05
CA ASN A 141 -0.06 -21.75 11.71
C ASN A 141 -1.02 -22.42 10.72
N LEU A 142 -1.25 -21.82 9.58
CA LEU A 142 -2.15 -22.32 8.52
C LEU A 142 -1.39 -23.10 7.44
N TYR A 143 -0.14 -23.52 7.73
CA TYR A 143 0.70 -24.24 6.78
C TYR A 143 -0.05 -25.41 6.11
N GLY A 144 0.14 -25.55 4.79
CA GLY A 144 -0.57 -26.57 3.99
C GLY A 144 -1.96 -26.16 3.50
N THR A 145 -2.44 -24.95 3.81
CA THR A 145 -3.73 -24.45 3.32
C THR A 145 -3.57 -23.29 2.32
N ALA A 146 -4.56 -23.09 1.45
CA ALA A 146 -4.58 -21.92 0.55
C ALA A 146 -4.58 -20.59 1.30
N SER A 147 -5.15 -20.55 2.51
CA SER A 147 -5.17 -19.37 3.38
C SER A 147 -3.76 -18.97 3.84
N ALA A 148 -2.84 -19.92 4.01
CA ALA A 148 -1.45 -19.65 4.36
C ALA A 148 -0.76 -18.81 3.28
N ILE A 149 -1.03 -19.10 2.00
CA ILE A 149 -0.49 -18.34 0.86
C ILE A 149 -0.97 -16.89 0.91
N ALA A 150 -2.27 -16.67 1.12
CA ALA A 150 -2.83 -15.33 1.23
C ALA A 150 -2.21 -14.55 2.40
N CYS A 151 -2.08 -15.16 3.56
CA CYS A 151 -1.44 -14.55 4.73
C CYS A 151 0.03 -14.21 4.47
N LEU A 152 0.80 -15.12 3.83
CA LEU A 152 2.20 -14.87 3.51
C LEU A 152 2.38 -13.72 2.53
N VAL A 153 1.54 -13.68 1.50
CA VAL A 153 1.57 -12.63 0.47
C VAL A 153 1.27 -11.26 1.09
N LEU A 154 0.31 -11.18 2.01
CA LEU A 154 0.01 -9.94 2.76
C LEU A 154 1.15 -9.58 3.73
N ALA A 155 1.70 -10.55 4.46
CA ALA A 155 2.84 -10.34 5.35
C ALA A 155 4.03 -9.74 4.60
N TRP A 156 4.35 -10.31 3.44
CA TRP A 156 5.40 -9.82 2.56
C TRP A 156 5.11 -8.40 2.04
N GLY A 157 3.88 -8.13 1.58
CA GLY A 157 3.47 -6.80 1.11
C GLY A 157 3.65 -5.72 2.18
N TYR A 158 3.20 -5.98 3.41
CA TYR A 158 3.36 -5.05 4.53
C TYR A 158 4.82 -4.89 4.97
N ALA A 159 5.61 -5.96 4.99
CA ALA A 159 7.04 -5.88 5.27
C ALA A 159 7.78 -5.03 4.24
N PHE A 160 7.47 -5.20 2.96
CA PHE A 160 8.02 -4.41 1.87
C PHE A 160 7.68 -2.92 2.01
N LEU A 161 6.41 -2.58 2.29
CA LEU A 161 5.98 -1.21 2.53
C LEU A 161 6.70 -0.57 3.72
N SER A 162 6.89 -1.30 4.82
CA SER A 162 7.60 -0.82 6.01
C SER A 162 9.06 -0.48 5.72
N ILE A 163 9.70 -1.15 4.76
CA ILE A 163 11.09 -0.86 4.38
C ILE A 163 11.19 0.35 3.46
N ILE A 164 10.27 0.46 2.51
CA ILE A 164 10.29 1.58 1.54
C ILE A 164 10.01 2.91 2.23
N MET A 165 9.09 2.94 3.21
CA MET A 165 8.61 4.16 3.86
C MET A 165 8.89 4.18 5.37
N PRO A 166 10.17 4.12 5.82
CA PRO A 166 10.49 4.21 7.24
C PRO A 166 10.22 5.63 7.80
N PRO A 167 10.09 5.80 9.12
CA PRO A 167 9.75 7.08 9.77
C PRO A 167 10.67 8.24 9.37
N SER A 168 11.94 7.97 9.11
CA SER A 168 12.90 8.98 8.64
C SER A 168 12.59 9.52 7.25
N GLU A 169 12.10 8.68 6.34
CA GLU A 169 11.69 9.12 4.99
C GLU A 169 10.33 9.80 5.05
N ILE A 170 9.39 9.30 5.87
CA ILE A 170 8.11 9.96 6.13
C ILE A 170 8.34 11.40 6.58
N ARG A 171 9.23 11.62 7.57
CA ARG A 171 9.55 12.97 8.04
C ARG A 171 10.12 13.86 6.93
N LYS A 172 10.94 13.32 6.02
CA LYS A 172 11.50 14.08 4.88
C LYS A 172 10.42 14.49 3.87
N VAL A 173 9.45 13.62 3.62
CA VAL A 173 8.33 13.92 2.70
C VAL A 173 7.50 15.08 3.23
N PHE A 174 7.31 15.16 4.56
CA PHE A 174 6.52 16.21 5.20
C PHE A 174 7.34 17.47 5.59
N GLN A 175 8.56 17.65 5.08
CA GLN A 175 9.27 18.94 5.20
C GLN A 175 8.49 20.07 4.52
N PRO A 176 8.55 21.33 5.02
CA PRO A 176 7.71 22.43 4.55
C PRO A 176 7.66 22.61 3.03
N GLU A 177 8.81 22.57 2.37
CA GLU A 177 8.87 22.72 0.90
C GLU A 177 8.20 21.61 0.14
N LYS A 178 8.42 20.34 0.57
CA LYS A 178 7.82 19.16 -0.05
C LYS A 178 6.33 19.08 0.26
N ARG A 179 5.92 19.49 1.47
CA ARG A 179 4.52 19.59 1.89
C ARG A 179 3.73 20.50 0.94
N ARG A 180 4.30 21.68 0.58
CA ARG A 180 3.65 22.61 -0.36
C ARG A 180 3.48 21.99 -1.75
N LYS A 181 4.50 21.28 -2.28
CA LYS A 181 4.41 20.59 -3.57
C LYS A 181 3.39 19.45 -3.53
N MET A 182 3.38 18.66 -2.44
CA MET A 182 2.42 17.58 -2.25
C MET A 182 0.98 18.12 -2.19
N TRP A 183 0.76 19.22 -1.48
CA TRP A 183 -0.54 19.89 -1.44
C TRP A 183 -0.99 20.38 -2.83
N GLN A 184 -0.10 21.01 -3.58
CA GLN A 184 -0.40 21.42 -4.95
C GLN A 184 -0.81 20.23 -5.83
N MET A 185 -0.09 19.11 -5.74
CA MET A 185 -0.47 17.88 -6.46
C MET A 185 -1.82 17.32 -6.00
N GLN A 186 -2.12 17.38 -4.71
CA GLN A 186 -3.42 16.96 -4.17
C GLN A 186 -4.57 17.86 -4.65
N CYS A 187 -4.35 19.18 -4.70
CA CYS A 187 -5.32 20.14 -5.26
C CYS A 187 -5.57 19.86 -6.74
N LEU A 188 -4.51 19.68 -7.54
CA LEU A 188 -4.64 19.34 -8.95
C LEU A 188 -5.39 18.00 -9.16
N LEU A 189 -5.17 17.03 -8.29
CA LEU A 189 -5.91 15.77 -8.33
C LEU A 189 -7.39 15.98 -8.04
N ALA A 190 -7.70 16.81 -7.04
CA ALA A 190 -9.08 17.14 -6.68
C ALA A 190 -9.79 17.94 -7.77
N GLU A 191 -9.14 18.94 -8.37
CA GLU A 191 -9.66 19.77 -9.47
C GLU A 191 -9.93 18.96 -10.74
N ASN A 192 -8.97 18.12 -11.15
CA ASN A 192 -9.12 17.29 -12.35
C ASN A 192 -10.28 16.28 -12.27
N LEU A 193 -10.80 16.04 -11.06
CA LEU A 193 -11.97 15.19 -10.81
C LEU A 193 -13.24 16.03 -10.58
N THR A 194 -13.15 17.40 -10.60
CA THR A 194 -14.29 18.29 -10.40
C THR A 194 -15.01 18.64 -11.69
N ASP A 195 -14.29 18.65 -12.79
CA ASP A 195 -14.78 19.16 -14.10
C ASP A 195 -15.64 18.14 -14.88
N ARG A 196 -16.13 17.08 -14.21
CA ARG A 196 -17.00 16.06 -14.83
C ARG A 196 -18.24 15.74 -14.01
#